data_927309b09a848a9a664e7fbf7636d3eb
#
_entry.id   927309b09a848a9a664e7fbf7636d3eb
#
_cell.length_a   1.000
_cell.length_b   1.000
_cell.length_c   1.000
_cell.angle_alpha   90.00
_cell.angle_beta   90.00
_cell.angle_gamma   90.00
#
_symmetry.space_group_name_H-M   'P 1'
#
loop_
_entity.id
_entity.type
_entity.pdbx_description
1 polymer ?
#
loop_
_entity_poly.entity_id
_entity_poly.type
_entity_poly.pdbx_seq_one_letter_code
_entity_poly.pdbx_strand_id
1 'polypeptide(L)'
;MINFREVNEDDILKEWFEFREETTFCEMTPQDKKYCIYFEEIAEKILKNVPNNNKNYVQKQLDQLDKNFMDYLYYWNEKYYRNGFVDGSQLVMGCFEE
;
A
#
# COMPACT_ATOMS: atom_id res chain seq x y z
N MET A 1 -15.48 -0.55 22.29
CA MET A 1 -15.31 0.70 21.50
C MET A 1 -14.52 0.39 20.23
N ILE A 2 -15.00 0.89 19.09
CA ILE A 2 -14.32 0.67 17.81
C ILE A 2 -13.10 1.60 17.73
N ASN A 3 -11.93 1.01 17.48
CA ASN A 3 -10.72 1.79 17.21
C ASN A 3 -10.53 1.92 15.70
N PHE A 4 -10.97 3.04 15.14
CA PHE A 4 -10.88 3.27 13.71
C PHE A 4 -9.44 3.41 13.18
N ARG A 5 -8.47 3.61 14.07
CA ARG A 5 -7.05 3.71 13.67
C ARG A 5 -6.40 2.35 13.43
N GLU A 6 -7.01 1.26 13.93
CA GLU A 6 -6.45 -0.08 13.80
C GLU A 6 -6.68 -0.65 12.40
N VAL A 7 -5.61 -1.06 11.76
CA VAL A 7 -5.66 -1.79 10.50
C VAL A 7 -6.20 -3.21 10.77
N ASN A 8 -6.89 -3.78 9.80
CA ASN A 8 -7.55 -5.09 9.85
C ASN A 8 -8.83 -5.14 10.71
N GLU A 9 -9.29 -4.01 11.24
CA GLU A 9 -10.63 -3.95 11.80
C GLU A 9 -11.66 -4.06 10.67
N ASP A 10 -12.63 -4.95 10.85
CA ASP A 10 -13.70 -5.14 9.87
C ASP A 10 -14.85 -4.18 10.17
N ASP A 11 -14.64 -2.93 9.85
CA ASP A 11 -15.55 -1.82 10.14
C ASP A 11 -15.96 -1.09 8.84
N ILE A 12 -16.78 -0.06 8.99
CA ILE A 12 -17.26 0.74 7.85
C ILE A 12 -16.12 1.47 7.15
N LEU A 13 -15.06 1.84 7.86
CA LEU A 13 -13.90 2.46 7.23
C LEU A 13 -13.17 1.51 6.31
N LYS A 14 -13.10 0.24 6.67
CA LYS A 14 -12.49 -0.77 5.81
C LYS A 14 -13.29 -0.92 4.52
N GLU A 15 -14.61 -1.01 4.63
CA GLU A 15 -15.49 -1.11 3.47
C GLU A 15 -15.35 0.12 2.56
N TRP A 16 -15.32 1.30 3.15
CA TRP A 16 -15.15 2.54 2.41
C TRP A 16 -13.77 2.64 1.74
N PHE A 17 -12.71 2.27 2.46
CA PHE A 17 -11.35 2.26 1.93
C PHE A 17 -11.22 1.32 0.73
N GLU A 18 -11.74 0.10 0.84
CA GLU A 18 -11.74 -0.87 -0.26
C GLU A 18 -12.50 -0.34 -1.48
N PHE A 19 -13.64 0.29 -1.26
CA PHE A 19 -14.41 0.91 -2.34
C PHE A 19 -13.61 2.02 -3.03
N ARG A 20 -12.89 2.83 -2.26
CA ARG A 20 -12.05 3.89 -2.83
C ARG A 20 -10.87 3.34 -3.62
N GLU A 21 -10.27 2.26 -3.15
CA GLU A 21 -9.19 1.59 -3.87
C GLU A 21 -9.68 1.05 -5.22
N GLU A 22 -10.87 0.48 -5.26
CA GLU A 22 -11.45 -0.09 -6.47
C GLU A 22 -11.90 0.97 -7.48
N THR A 23 -12.27 2.15 -7.02
CA THR A 23 -12.86 3.18 -7.88
C THR A 23 -11.91 4.32 -8.19
N THR A 24 -11.49 5.08 -7.18
CA THR A 24 -10.78 6.34 -7.37
C THR A 24 -9.27 6.16 -7.34
N PHE A 25 -8.78 5.31 -6.42
CA PHE A 25 -7.33 5.16 -6.22
C PHE A 25 -6.67 4.32 -7.30
N CYS A 26 -7.44 3.61 -8.10
CA CYS A 26 -6.89 2.82 -9.21
C CYS A 26 -6.59 3.67 -10.45
N GLU A 27 -7.08 4.91 -10.50
CA GLU A 27 -6.78 5.82 -11.61
C GLU A 27 -5.40 6.43 -11.43
N MET A 28 -4.55 6.24 -12.44
CA MET A 28 -3.19 6.78 -12.42
C MET A 28 -3.10 8.03 -13.29
N THR A 29 -2.65 9.12 -12.70
CA THR A 29 -2.32 10.35 -13.42
C THR A 29 -0.92 10.24 -14.02
N PRO A 30 -0.53 11.12 -14.98
CA PRO A 30 0.85 11.18 -15.46
C PRO A 30 1.87 11.42 -14.35
N GLN A 31 1.51 12.18 -13.30
CA GLN A 31 2.37 12.39 -12.15
C GLN A 31 2.58 11.09 -11.38
N ASP A 32 1.52 10.32 -11.18
CA ASP A 32 1.59 9.05 -10.45
C ASP A 32 2.55 8.06 -11.10
N LYS A 33 2.58 8.04 -12.44
CA LYS A 33 3.46 7.15 -13.21
C LYS A 33 4.94 7.41 -12.98
N LYS A 34 5.32 8.62 -12.55
CA LYS A 34 6.71 8.95 -12.22
C LYS A 34 7.19 8.29 -10.93
N TYR A 35 6.27 7.86 -10.09
CA TYR A 35 6.56 7.25 -8.79
C TYR A 35 6.23 5.76 -8.74
N CYS A 36 6.14 5.12 -9.90
CA CYS A 36 5.93 3.68 -10.00
C CYS A 36 7.20 2.92 -9.65
N ILE A 37 6.99 1.72 -9.13
CA ILE A 37 8.08 0.78 -8.88
C ILE A 37 8.21 -0.14 -10.08
N TYR A 38 9.40 -0.20 -10.64
CA TYR A 38 9.72 -1.04 -11.79
C TYR A 38 10.36 -2.35 -11.34
N PHE A 39 9.68 -3.05 -10.44
CA PHE A 39 10.23 -4.24 -9.80
C PHE A 39 10.57 -5.34 -10.80
N GLU A 40 9.65 -5.66 -11.71
CA GLU A 40 9.85 -6.75 -12.67
C GLU A 40 11.04 -6.48 -13.61
N GLU A 41 11.17 -5.25 -14.09
CA GLU A 41 12.28 -4.86 -14.95
C GLU A 41 13.62 -4.96 -14.25
N ILE A 42 13.67 -4.49 -12.98
CA ILE A 42 14.88 -4.55 -12.17
C ILE A 42 15.22 -6.00 -11.83
N ALA A 43 14.21 -6.80 -11.47
CA ALA A 43 14.40 -8.22 -11.18
C ALA A 43 14.98 -8.96 -12.38
N GLU A 44 14.48 -8.70 -13.59
CA GLU A 44 15.01 -9.30 -14.82
C GLU A 44 16.47 -8.93 -15.04
N LYS A 45 16.84 -7.66 -14.82
CA LYS A 45 18.22 -7.21 -14.94
C LYS A 45 19.14 -7.91 -13.96
N ILE A 46 18.68 -8.10 -12.72
CA ILE A 46 19.44 -8.83 -11.70
C ILE A 46 19.63 -10.28 -12.14
N LEU A 47 18.58 -10.96 -12.56
CA LEU A 47 18.60 -12.37 -12.94
C LEU A 47 19.51 -12.64 -14.15
N LYS A 48 19.61 -11.69 -15.09
CA LYS A 48 20.51 -11.82 -16.25
C LYS A 48 21.98 -11.90 -15.86
N ASN A 49 22.34 -11.34 -14.72
CA ASN A 49 23.71 -11.29 -14.23
C ASN A 49 24.02 -12.34 -13.16
N VAL A 50 23.07 -13.23 -12.86
CA VAL A 50 23.23 -14.28 -11.87
C VAL A 50 23.61 -15.59 -12.58
N PRO A 51 24.59 -16.33 -12.08
CA PRO A 51 24.91 -17.66 -12.62
C PRO A 51 23.71 -18.61 -12.58
N ASN A 52 23.59 -19.48 -13.58
CA ASN A 52 22.44 -20.37 -13.72
C ASN A 52 22.15 -21.22 -12.48
N ASN A 53 23.20 -21.65 -11.76
CA ASN A 53 23.04 -22.46 -10.55
C ASN A 53 22.45 -21.69 -9.38
N ASN A 54 22.45 -20.35 -9.42
CA ASN A 54 21.91 -19.50 -8.36
C ASN A 54 20.58 -18.83 -8.72
N LYS A 55 20.13 -18.97 -9.96
CA LYS A 55 18.91 -18.27 -10.45
C LYS A 55 17.68 -18.60 -9.63
N ASN A 56 17.47 -19.88 -9.31
CA ASN A 56 16.30 -20.28 -8.53
C ASN A 56 16.28 -19.66 -7.14
N TYR A 57 17.43 -19.63 -6.49
CA TYR A 57 17.55 -19.01 -5.17
C TYR A 57 17.24 -17.51 -5.24
N VAL A 58 17.88 -16.81 -6.17
CA VAL A 58 17.70 -15.36 -6.32
C VAL A 58 16.25 -15.04 -6.69
N GLN A 59 15.63 -15.84 -7.59
CA GLN A 59 14.22 -15.64 -7.95
C GLN A 59 13.32 -15.74 -6.73
N LYS A 60 13.53 -16.75 -5.88
CA LYS A 60 12.74 -16.92 -4.65
C LYS A 60 12.90 -15.75 -3.71
N GLN A 61 14.12 -15.21 -3.57
CA GLN A 61 14.37 -14.06 -2.72
C GLN A 61 13.69 -12.81 -3.27
N LEU A 62 13.72 -12.60 -4.59
CA LEU A 62 13.05 -11.50 -5.24
C LEU A 62 11.53 -11.59 -5.08
N ASP A 63 10.97 -12.80 -5.22
CA ASP A 63 9.52 -13.01 -5.03
C ASP A 63 9.10 -12.72 -3.58
N GLN A 64 9.91 -13.13 -2.61
CA GLN A 64 9.68 -12.81 -1.20
C GLN A 64 9.74 -11.32 -0.93
N LEU A 65 10.70 -10.63 -1.53
CA LEU A 65 10.84 -9.19 -1.39
C LEU A 65 9.61 -8.47 -1.96
N ASP A 66 9.16 -8.89 -3.14
CA ASP A 66 7.96 -8.34 -3.78
C ASP A 66 6.74 -8.52 -2.89
N LYS A 67 6.51 -9.74 -2.40
CA LYS A 67 5.38 -10.02 -1.50
C LYS A 67 5.44 -9.20 -0.23
N ASN A 68 6.60 -9.15 0.40
CA ASN A 68 6.79 -8.38 1.63
C ASN A 68 6.52 -6.90 1.40
N PHE A 69 6.98 -6.38 0.26
CA PHE A 69 6.76 -4.99 -0.10
C PHE A 69 5.28 -4.69 -0.34
N MET A 70 4.57 -5.60 -1.02
CA MET A 70 3.12 -5.44 -1.23
C MET A 70 2.35 -5.46 0.09
N ASP A 71 2.70 -6.37 1.00
CA ASP A 71 2.08 -6.42 2.34
C ASP A 71 2.34 -5.13 3.11
N TYR A 72 3.56 -4.61 3.01
CA TYR A 72 3.93 -3.32 3.60
C TYR A 72 3.07 -2.18 3.04
N LEU A 73 2.91 -2.12 1.72
CA LEU A 73 2.10 -1.07 1.08
C LEU A 73 0.64 -1.16 1.50
N TYR A 74 0.04 -2.35 1.49
CA TYR A 74 -1.35 -2.52 1.90
C TYR A 74 -1.57 -2.08 3.33
N TYR A 75 -0.68 -2.50 4.24
CA TYR A 75 -0.78 -2.13 5.63
C TYR A 75 -0.71 -0.61 5.82
N TRP A 76 0.32 0.03 5.28
CA TRP A 76 0.54 1.46 5.50
C TRP A 76 -0.46 2.33 4.77
N ASN A 77 -0.95 1.92 3.61
CA ASN A 77 -2.00 2.65 2.91
C ASN A 77 -3.27 2.71 3.75
N GLU A 78 -3.69 1.59 4.31
CA GLU A 78 -4.86 1.55 5.19
C GLU A 78 -4.59 2.32 6.49
N LYS A 79 -3.41 2.16 7.08
CA LYS A 79 -3.03 2.85 8.31
C LYS A 79 -3.11 4.37 8.17
N TYR A 80 -2.51 4.91 7.11
CA TYR A 80 -2.54 6.34 6.86
C TYR A 80 -3.95 6.83 6.53
N TYR A 81 -4.70 6.06 5.77
CA TYR A 81 -6.09 6.42 5.46
C TYR A 81 -6.93 6.52 6.74
N ARG A 82 -6.84 5.51 7.61
CA ARG A 82 -7.58 5.49 8.86
C ARG A 82 -7.20 6.63 9.79
N ASN A 83 -5.92 6.89 9.93
CA ASN A 83 -5.45 7.99 10.77
C ASN A 83 -5.84 9.34 10.20
N GLY A 84 -5.79 9.50 8.88
CA GLY A 84 -6.25 10.72 8.22
C GLY A 84 -7.73 10.97 8.44
N PHE A 85 -8.55 9.91 8.35
CA PHE A 85 -9.99 10.02 8.63
C PHE A 85 -10.25 10.45 10.07
N VAL A 86 -9.60 9.83 11.04
CA VAL A 86 -9.80 10.15 12.46
C VAL A 86 -9.32 11.56 12.75
N ASP A 87 -8.14 11.92 12.28
CA ASP A 87 -7.58 13.27 12.48
C ASP A 87 -8.44 14.33 11.81
N GLY A 88 -8.90 14.07 10.58
CA GLY A 88 -9.79 14.99 9.88
C GLY A 88 -11.12 15.17 10.58
N SER A 89 -11.69 14.07 11.09
CA SER A 89 -12.95 14.11 11.86
C SER A 89 -12.79 14.93 13.13
N GLN A 90 -11.69 14.75 13.85
CA GLN A 90 -11.41 15.50 15.07
C GLN A 90 -11.21 16.98 14.77
N LEU A 91 -10.52 17.30 13.67
CA LEU A 91 -10.33 18.67 13.25
C LEU A 91 -11.66 19.36 12.92
N VAL A 92 -12.52 18.67 12.16
CA VAL A 92 -13.85 19.20 11.79
C VAL A 92 -14.71 19.39 13.03
N MET A 93 -14.73 18.42 13.94
CA MET A 93 -15.47 18.54 15.20
C MET A 93 -14.96 19.70 16.04
N GLY A 94 -13.63 19.88 16.09
CA GLY A 94 -13.03 21.01 16.79
C GLY A 94 -13.41 22.36 16.22
N CYS A 95 -13.72 22.46 14.93
CA CYS A 95 -14.19 23.69 14.32
C CYS A 95 -15.59 24.10 14.79
N PHE A 96 -16.37 23.17 15.33
CA PHE A 96 -17.71 23.44 15.84
C PHE A 96 -17.77 23.58 17.36
N GLU A 97 -16.66 23.36 18.05
CA GLU A 97 -16.55 23.57 19.48
C GLU A 97 -16.08 25.01 19.76
N GLU A 98 -16.83 25.71 20.55
CA GLU A 98 -16.48 27.08 21.01
C GLU A 98 -16.05 27.09 22.47
#